data_dd2b24974dfd9d0af744f9ac63a62066
#
_entry.id   dd2b24974dfd9d0af744f9ac63a62066
#
_cell.length_a   1.000
_cell.length_b   1.000
_cell.length_c   1.000
_cell.angle_alpha   90.00
_cell.angle_beta   90.00
_cell.angle_gamma   90.00
#
_symmetry.space_group_name_H-M   'P 1'
#
loop_
_entity.id
_entity.type
_entity.pdbx_description
1 polymer ?
#
loop_
_entity_poly.entity_id
_entity_poly.type
_entity_poly.pdbx_seq_one_letter_code
_entity_poly.pdbx_strand_id
1 'polypeptide(L)'
;MKSSTDLNFQLRPELAEIASGFLDSLTDGRYNALEFDEEYNLLVLEDGLPKSVISGGEEDLCNLVLRLAISQMIAERAGQAFSLLILDEVFGSLDDTRRSNVMDLLRRLNDRFEQVMVITHIEQVREGLDRVLVVRFDEERGTSVVTQGAELVMQ
;
A
#
# COMPACT_ATOMS: atom_id res chain seq x y z
N MET A 1 10.92 32.38 -5.62
CA MET A 1 11.02 31.00 -6.16
C MET A 1 11.82 30.20 -5.15
N LYS A 2 11.18 29.30 -4.38
CA LYS A 2 11.91 28.35 -3.52
C LYS A 2 12.65 27.39 -4.42
N SER A 3 13.95 27.20 -4.18
CA SER A 3 14.79 26.30 -4.97
C SER A 3 14.28 24.86 -4.85
N SER A 4 14.44 24.07 -5.93
CA SER A 4 14.08 22.64 -5.96
C SER A 4 14.73 21.85 -4.80
N THR A 5 15.90 22.30 -4.36
CA THR A 5 16.67 21.76 -3.23
C THR A 5 15.97 22.00 -1.89
N ASP A 6 15.35 23.18 -1.68
CA ASP A 6 14.61 23.50 -0.44
C ASP A 6 13.33 22.66 -0.30
N LEU A 7 12.67 22.37 -1.41
CA LEU A 7 11.47 21.51 -1.41
C LEU A 7 11.85 20.06 -1.03
N ASN A 8 12.91 19.53 -1.59
CA ASN A 8 13.37 18.17 -1.29
C ASN A 8 13.78 18.00 0.17
N PHE A 9 14.38 19.02 0.77
CA PHE A 9 14.78 19.01 2.19
C PHE A 9 13.58 18.97 3.15
N GLN A 10 12.44 19.57 2.78
CA GLN A 10 11.23 19.57 3.59
C GLN A 10 10.35 18.34 3.37
N LEU A 11 10.36 17.77 2.17
CA LEU A 11 9.53 16.61 1.79
C LEU A 11 10.03 15.29 2.40
N ARG A 12 11.34 15.12 2.49
CA ARG A 12 11.95 13.88 3.00
C ARG A 12 11.52 13.53 4.42
N PRO A 13 11.65 14.44 5.41
CA PRO A 13 11.28 14.13 6.79
C PRO A 13 9.80 13.81 6.93
N GLU A 14 8.93 14.59 6.27
CA GLU A 14 7.49 14.39 6.30
C GLU A 14 7.10 13.05 5.67
N LEU A 15 7.67 12.71 4.52
CA LEU A 15 7.44 11.42 3.87
C LEU A 15 7.95 10.26 4.73
N ALA A 16 9.14 10.39 5.32
CA ALA A 16 9.71 9.38 6.20
C ALA A 16 8.85 9.15 7.45
N GLU A 17 8.31 10.21 8.05
CA GLU A 17 7.42 10.13 9.21
C GLU A 17 6.12 9.39 8.89
N ILE A 18 5.43 9.79 7.81
CA ILE A 18 4.19 9.12 7.37
C ILE A 18 4.46 7.66 7.02
N ALA A 19 5.53 7.39 6.27
CA ALA A 19 5.91 6.05 5.87
C ALA A 19 6.28 5.17 7.07
N SER A 20 6.98 5.71 8.06
CA SER A 20 7.31 5.00 9.31
C SER A 20 6.05 4.56 10.06
N GLY A 21 5.03 5.41 10.15
CA GLY A 21 3.77 5.06 10.80
C GLY A 21 3.03 3.90 10.08
N PHE A 22 3.08 3.86 8.76
CA PHE A 22 2.54 2.73 8.01
C PHE A 22 3.38 1.46 8.20
N LEU A 23 4.71 1.58 8.15
CA LEU A 23 5.63 0.45 8.31
C LEU A 23 5.48 -0.21 9.67
N ASP A 24 5.46 0.58 10.74
CA ASP A 24 5.22 0.13 12.11
C ASP A 24 3.92 -0.69 12.21
N SER A 25 2.82 -0.14 11.66
CA SER A 25 1.51 -0.81 11.64
C SER A 25 1.49 -2.10 10.83
N LEU A 26 2.26 -2.19 9.74
CA LEU A 26 2.29 -3.36 8.85
C LEU A 26 3.23 -4.46 9.34
N THR A 27 4.14 -4.13 10.25
CA THR A 27 5.14 -5.07 10.78
C THR A 27 4.96 -5.39 12.26
N ASP A 28 3.84 -4.97 12.86
CA ASP A 28 3.56 -5.15 14.29
C ASP A 28 4.70 -4.61 15.18
N GLY A 29 5.26 -3.46 14.80
CA GLY A 29 6.34 -2.80 15.52
C GLY A 29 7.75 -3.36 15.27
N ARG A 30 7.90 -4.33 14.38
CA ARG A 30 9.23 -4.88 14.06
C ARG A 30 10.15 -3.84 13.44
N TYR A 31 9.63 -3.07 12.48
CA TYR A 31 10.32 -1.94 11.87
C TYR A 31 9.62 -0.66 12.28
N ASN A 32 10.25 0.12 13.13
CA ASN A 32 9.64 1.29 13.75
C ASN A 32 9.94 2.60 13.02
N ALA A 33 10.88 2.61 12.09
CA ALA A 33 11.15 3.78 11.26
C ALA A 33 11.64 3.39 9.86
N LEU A 34 11.36 4.29 8.92
CA LEU A 34 11.86 4.28 7.57
C LEU A 34 12.58 5.60 7.32
N GLU A 35 13.79 5.51 6.83
CA GLU A 35 14.63 6.67 6.51
C GLU A 35 15.12 6.63 5.07
N PHE A 36 15.62 7.75 4.59
CA PHE A 36 16.28 7.86 3.30
C PHE A 36 17.73 8.30 3.51
N ASP A 37 18.67 7.56 2.92
CA ASP A 37 20.07 8.02 2.86
C ASP A 37 20.25 9.21 1.89
N GLU A 38 21.50 9.66 1.73
CA GLU A 38 21.84 10.80 0.87
C GLU A 38 21.53 10.53 -0.61
N GLU A 39 21.60 9.27 -1.04
CA GLU A 39 21.29 8.80 -2.40
C GLU A 39 19.81 8.44 -2.61
N TYR A 40 18.93 8.67 -1.62
CA TYR A 40 17.51 8.26 -1.62
C TYR A 40 17.27 6.75 -1.57
N ASN A 41 18.23 5.96 -1.13
CA ASN A 41 17.96 4.57 -0.81
C ASN A 41 17.16 4.46 0.49
N LEU A 42 16.32 3.46 0.55
CA LEU A 42 15.50 3.18 1.72
C LEU A 42 16.30 2.41 2.77
N LEU A 43 16.22 2.91 3.98
CA LEU A 43 16.74 2.27 5.19
C LEU A 43 15.56 2.01 6.13
N VAL A 44 15.47 0.81 6.67
CA VAL A 44 14.53 0.49 7.74
C VAL A 44 15.28 0.41 9.06
N LEU A 45 14.66 0.89 10.14
CA LEU A 45 15.23 0.77 11.48
C LEU A 45 14.60 -0.44 12.18
N GLU A 46 15.45 -1.39 12.54
CA GLU A 46 15.13 -2.53 13.40
C GLU A 46 15.91 -2.36 14.70
N ASP A 47 15.18 -2.25 15.82
CA ASP A 47 15.79 -1.95 17.14
C ASP A 47 16.68 -0.67 17.17
N GLY A 48 16.27 0.33 16.38
CA GLY A 48 17.00 1.61 16.28
C GLY A 48 18.28 1.57 15.46
N LEU A 49 18.59 0.45 14.81
CA LEU A 49 19.74 0.30 13.92
C LEU A 49 19.28 0.34 12.45
N PRO A 50 19.90 1.19 11.62
CA PRO A 50 19.57 1.25 10.20
C PRO A 50 20.02 -0.03 9.50
N LYS A 51 19.11 -0.60 8.71
CA LYS A 51 19.30 -1.80 7.93
C LYS A 51 18.87 -1.53 6.48
N SER A 52 19.70 -1.91 5.53
CA SER A 52 19.28 -1.90 4.13
C SER A 52 18.15 -2.91 3.91
N VAL A 53 17.21 -2.57 3.04
CA VAL A 53 16.15 -3.50 2.61
C VAL A 53 16.80 -4.66 1.85
N ILE A 54 16.68 -5.89 2.36
CA ILE A 54 17.47 -7.03 1.88
C ILE A 54 16.63 -8.11 1.21
N SER A 55 15.35 -8.24 1.59
CA SER A 55 14.47 -9.28 1.05
C SER A 55 13.42 -8.70 0.11
N GLY A 56 13.02 -9.48 -0.92
CA GLY A 56 11.97 -9.07 -1.85
C GLY A 56 10.65 -8.72 -1.14
N GLY A 57 10.28 -9.47 -0.09
CA GLY A 57 9.11 -9.16 0.70
C GLY A 57 9.22 -7.88 1.54
N GLU A 58 10.42 -7.52 2.00
CA GLU A 58 10.68 -6.23 2.66
C GLU A 58 10.63 -5.08 1.65
N GLU A 59 11.18 -5.28 0.46
CA GLU A 59 11.15 -4.29 -0.61
C GLU A 59 9.73 -3.99 -1.06
N ASP A 60 8.91 -5.01 -1.28
CA ASP A 60 7.51 -4.84 -1.68
C ASP A 60 6.69 -4.14 -0.60
N LEU A 61 6.94 -4.47 0.68
CA LEU A 61 6.32 -3.79 1.81
C LEU A 61 6.72 -2.31 1.87
N CYS A 62 8.01 -1.99 1.71
CA CYS A 62 8.49 -0.62 1.67
C CYS A 62 7.90 0.16 0.48
N ASN A 63 7.80 -0.47 -0.69
CA ASN A 63 7.18 0.13 -1.86
C ASN A 63 5.68 0.44 -1.63
N LEU A 64 4.95 -0.47 -0.99
CA LEU A 64 3.55 -0.24 -0.61
C LEU A 64 3.44 0.94 0.36
N VAL A 65 4.24 0.93 1.43
CA VAL A 65 4.27 1.98 2.44
C VAL A 65 4.56 3.35 1.83
N LEU A 66 5.54 3.44 0.92
CA LEU A 66 5.86 4.70 0.23
C LEU A 66 4.71 5.19 -0.65
N ARG A 67 4.06 4.31 -1.39
CA ARG A 67 2.90 4.69 -2.22
C ARG A 67 1.77 5.26 -1.36
N LEU A 68 1.49 4.63 -0.21
CA LEU A 68 0.49 5.10 0.73
C LEU A 68 0.89 6.45 1.34
N ALA A 69 2.15 6.60 1.76
CA ALA A 69 2.66 7.84 2.36
C ALA A 69 2.65 9.01 1.37
N ILE A 70 3.07 8.78 0.12
CA ILE A 70 3.01 9.79 -0.94
C ILE A 70 1.55 10.18 -1.20
N SER A 71 0.63 9.21 -1.30
CA SER A 71 -0.79 9.48 -1.53
C SER A 71 -1.38 10.31 -0.40
N GLN A 72 -1.08 9.96 0.86
CA GLN A 72 -1.52 10.73 2.02
C GLN A 72 -0.97 12.15 2.02
N MET A 73 0.34 12.31 1.80
CA MET A 73 0.98 13.62 1.78
C MET A 73 0.40 14.55 0.69
N ILE A 74 0.11 14.01 -0.48
CA ILE A 74 -0.52 14.78 -1.56
C ILE A 74 -1.95 15.19 -1.17
N ALA A 75 -2.74 14.29 -0.55
CA ALA A 75 -4.10 14.58 -0.09
C ALA A 75 -4.10 15.71 0.94
N GLU A 76 -3.23 15.64 1.94
CA GLU A 76 -3.11 16.65 2.99
C GLU A 76 -2.74 18.03 2.42
N ARG A 77 -1.83 18.07 1.44
CA ARG A 77 -1.41 19.32 0.79
C ARG A 77 -2.45 19.90 -0.15
N ALA A 78 -3.23 19.05 -0.80
CA ALA A 78 -4.33 19.48 -1.66
C ALA A 78 -5.52 20.03 -0.86
N GLY A 79 -5.56 19.78 0.45
CA GLY A 79 -6.68 20.13 1.31
C GLY A 79 -7.98 19.41 0.94
N GLN A 80 -7.88 18.31 0.21
CA GLN A 80 -8.99 17.48 -0.25
C GLN A 80 -8.71 16.02 0.11
N ALA A 81 -9.72 15.33 0.63
CA ALA A 81 -9.64 13.89 0.74
C ALA A 81 -9.54 13.27 -0.67
N PHE A 82 -8.63 12.34 -0.87
CA PHE A 82 -8.65 11.55 -2.09
C PHE A 82 -9.90 10.67 -2.08
N SER A 83 -10.67 10.76 -3.16
CA SER A 83 -11.87 9.95 -3.29
C SER A 83 -11.56 8.49 -3.59
N LEU A 84 -10.43 8.20 -4.25
CA LEU A 84 -10.11 6.85 -4.72
C LEU A 84 -8.62 6.52 -4.54
N LEU A 85 -8.34 5.38 -3.91
CA LEU A 85 -7.03 4.74 -3.87
C LEU A 85 -7.10 3.42 -4.65
N ILE A 86 -6.21 3.22 -5.61
CA ILE A 86 -6.11 1.98 -6.38
C ILE A 86 -4.79 1.29 -6.04
N LEU A 87 -4.88 0.05 -5.58
CA LEU A 87 -3.75 -0.81 -5.25
C LEU A 87 -3.76 -2.03 -6.17
N ASP A 88 -2.74 -2.13 -7.02
CA ASP A 88 -2.60 -3.19 -8.01
C ASP A 88 -1.51 -4.17 -7.58
N GLU A 89 -1.90 -5.45 -7.42
CA GLU A 89 -1.04 -6.60 -7.09
C GLU A 89 -0.10 -6.41 -5.87
N VAL A 90 -0.56 -5.69 -4.84
CA VAL A 90 0.27 -5.34 -3.66
C VAL A 90 0.47 -6.50 -2.67
N PHE A 91 -0.16 -7.64 -2.88
CA PHE A 91 -0.14 -8.79 -1.94
C PHE A 91 0.74 -9.94 -2.41
N GLY A 92 1.26 -9.91 -3.64
CA GLY A 92 1.83 -11.08 -4.31
C GLY A 92 2.99 -11.75 -3.58
N SER A 93 3.89 -10.98 -3.00
CA SER A 93 5.09 -11.46 -2.30
C SER A 93 4.96 -11.50 -0.78
N LEU A 94 3.78 -11.12 -0.24
CA LEU A 94 3.55 -11.07 1.20
C LEU A 94 3.16 -12.45 1.75
N ASP A 95 3.70 -12.80 2.91
CA ASP A 95 3.24 -13.93 3.70
C ASP A 95 1.84 -13.67 4.30
N ASP A 96 1.21 -14.70 4.85
CA ASP A 96 -0.17 -14.62 5.36
C ASP A 96 -0.32 -13.59 6.50
N THR A 97 0.68 -13.46 7.37
CA THR A 97 0.67 -12.48 8.46
C THR A 97 0.70 -11.06 7.93
N ARG A 98 1.63 -10.79 7.00
CA ARG A 98 1.72 -9.46 6.37
C ARG A 98 0.50 -9.12 5.52
N ARG A 99 -0.09 -10.11 4.82
CA ARG A 99 -1.37 -9.91 4.11
C ARG A 99 -2.47 -9.47 5.06
N SER A 100 -2.60 -10.14 6.21
CA SER A 100 -3.59 -9.76 7.23
C SER A 100 -3.36 -8.34 7.72
N ASN A 101 -2.13 -7.97 8.03
CA ASN A 101 -1.78 -6.62 8.48
C ASN A 101 -2.09 -5.55 7.41
N VAL A 102 -1.80 -5.85 6.13
CA VAL A 102 -2.19 -4.95 5.02
C VAL A 102 -3.70 -4.81 4.93
N MET A 103 -4.46 -5.90 5.06
CA MET A 103 -5.93 -5.82 5.05
C MET A 103 -6.47 -4.97 6.19
N ASP A 104 -5.93 -5.10 7.39
CA ASP A 104 -6.32 -4.29 8.53
C ASP A 104 -5.94 -2.82 8.35
N LEU A 105 -4.78 -2.53 7.74
CA LEU A 105 -4.41 -1.18 7.37
C LEU A 105 -5.39 -0.59 6.33
N LEU A 106 -5.73 -1.35 5.28
CA LEU A 106 -6.67 -0.89 4.25
C LEU A 106 -8.04 -0.54 4.83
N ARG A 107 -8.52 -1.29 5.82
CA ARG A 107 -9.75 -0.96 6.54
C ARG A 107 -9.66 0.38 7.28
N ARG A 108 -8.51 0.68 7.88
CA ARG A 108 -8.27 1.97 8.56
C ARG A 108 -8.14 3.13 7.56
N LEU A 109 -7.72 2.85 6.33
CA LEU A 109 -7.64 3.87 5.28
C LEU A 109 -9.01 4.31 4.76
N ASN A 110 -10.08 3.54 4.99
CA ASN A 110 -11.45 3.96 4.66
C ASN A 110 -11.87 5.26 5.36
N ASP A 111 -11.24 5.60 6.49
CA ASP A 111 -11.47 6.88 7.16
C ASP A 111 -10.82 8.06 6.41
N ARG A 112 -9.90 7.79 5.48
CA ARG A 112 -9.13 8.81 4.74
C ARG A 112 -9.45 8.85 3.25
N PHE A 113 -9.91 7.74 2.68
CA PHE A 113 -10.29 7.60 1.28
C PHE A 113 -11.75 7.16 1.21
N GLU A 114 -12.53 7.81 0.35
CA GLU A 114 -13.94 7.43 0.16
C GLU A 114 -14.09 6.03 -0.43
N GLN A 115 -13.09 5.60 -1.23
CA GLN A 115 -13.04 4.29 -1.84
C GLN A 115 -11.59 3.77 -1.95
N VAL A 116 -11.38 2.53 -1.53
CA VAL A 116 -10.14 1.78 -1.78
C VAL A 116 -10.44 0.63 -2.72
N MET A 117 -9.78 0.60 -3.87
CA MET A 117 -9.89 -0.47 -4.86
C MET A 117 -8.62 -1.31 -4.85
N VAL A 118 -8.77 -2.61 -4.67
CA VAL A 118 -7.67 -3.58 -4.69
C VAL A 118 -7.83 -4.47 -5.90
N ILE A 119 -6.79 -4.55 -6.72
CA ILE A 119 -6.70 -5.49 -7.85
C ILE A 119 -5.78 -6.62 -7.42
N THR A 120 -6.31 -7.85 -7.38
CA THR A 120 -5.53 -9.02 -6.95
C THR A 120 -6.14 -10.32 -7.48
N HIS A 121 -5.31 -11.31 -7.70
CA HIS A 121 -5.70 -12.68 -8.03
C HIS A 121 -5.75 -13.60 -6.79
N ILE A 122 -5.39 -13.08 -5.59
CA ILE A 122 -5.31 -13.86 -4.35
C ILE A 122 -6.69 -14.00 -3.72
N GLU A 123 -7.18 -15.24 -3.63
CA GLU A 123 -8.54 -15.52 -3.12
C GLU A 123 -8.72 -15.15 -1.65
N GLN A 124 -7.72 -15.38 -0.81
CA GLN A 124 -7.80 -15.06 0.63
C GLN A 124 -8.02 -13.57 0.91
N VAL A 125 -7.62 -12.68 0.01
CA VAL A 125 -7.85 -11.23 0.14
C VAL A 125 -9.33 -10.89 -0.01
N ARG A 126 -10.10 -11.69 -0.76
CA ARG A 126 -11.53 -11.43 -1.04
C ARG A 126 -12.40 -11.45 0.21
N GLU A 127 -12.11 -12.34 1.16
CA GLU A 127 -12.90 -12.50 2.39
C GLU A 127 -12.87 -11.25 3.28
N GLY A 128 -11.87 -10.40 3.10
CA GLY A 128 -11.70 -9.17 3.87
C GLY A 128 -12.29 -7.91 3.22
N LEU A 129 -12.87 -8.01 2.01
CA LEU A 129 -13.36 -6.86 1.23
C LEU A 129 -14.89 -6.77 1.28
N ASP A 130 -15.40 -5.54 1.36
CA ASP A 130 -16.87 -5.27 1.40
C ASP A 130 -17.55 -5.62 0.08
N ARG A 131 -16.84 -5.50 -1.02
CA ARG A 131 -17.35 -5.76 -2.37
C ARG A 131 -16.29 -6.37 -3.26
N VAL A 132 -16.63 -7.44 -3.94
CA VAL A 132 -15.76 -8.13 -4.89
C VAL A 132 -16.37 -8.07 -6.30
N LEU A 133 -15.56 -7.63 -7.26
CA LEU A 133 -15.86 -7.70 -8.68
C LEU A 133 -14.92 -8.73 -9.32
N VAL A 134 -15.46 -9.68 -10.04
CA VAL A 134 -14.69 -10.69 -10.77
C VAL A 134 -14.73 -10.38 -12.24
N VAL A 135 -13.56 -10.21 -12.83
CA VAL A 135 -13.39 -10.00 -14.27
C VAL A 135 -12.90 -11.30 -14.89
N ARG A 136 -13.63 -11.84 -15.85
CA ARG A 136 -13.28 -13.04 -16.60
C ARG A 136 -13.30 -12.76 -18.08
N PHE A 137 -12.39 -13.37 -18.81
CA PHE A 137 -12.43 -13.36 -20.26
C PHE A 137 -13.30 -14.52 -20.75
N ASP A 138 -14.29 -14.21 -21.56
CA ASP A 138 -15.15 -15.19 -22.24
C ASP A 138 -14.55 -15.48 -23.61
N GLU A 139 -13.94 -16.63 -23.77
CA GLU A 139 -13.27 -17.03 -25.01
C GLU A 139 -14.25 -17.25 -26.17
N GLU A 140 -15.48 -17.70 -25.89
CA GLU A 140 -16.50 -17.93 -26.92
C GLU A 140 -17.01 -16.62 -27.51
N ARG A 141 -17.11 -15.58 -26.68
CA ARG A 141 -17.60 -14.26 -27.08
C ARG A 141 -16.48 -13.28 -27.41
N GLY A 142 -15.22 -13.62 -27.06
CA GLY A 142 -14.06 -12.74 -27.26
C GLY A 142 -14.14 -11.44 -26.46
N THR A 143 -14.85 -11.43 -25.31
CA THR A 143 -15.11 -10.25 -24.48
C THR A 143 -14.83 -10.52 -23.02
N SER A 144 -14.54 -9.46 -22.25
CA SER A 144 -14.48 -9.56 -20.79
C SER A 144 -15.85 -9.37 -20.17
N VAL A 145 -16.18 -10.22 -19.20
CA VAL A 145 -17.41 -10.17 -18.42
C VAL A 145 -17.07 -9.82 -16.98
N VAL A 146 -17.82 -8.88 -16.41
CA VAL A 146 -17.68 -8.48 -15.00
C VAL A 146 -18.88 -9.00 -14.23
N THR A 147 -18.63 -9.74 -13.15
CA THR A 147 -19.66 -10.25 -12.24
C THR A 147 -19.39 -9.78 -10.81
N GLN A 148 -20.45 -9.57 -10.04
CA GLN A 148 -20.32 -9.25 -8.63
C GLN A 148 -20.14 -10.55 -7.83
N GLY A 149 -19.12 -10.59 -6.98
CA GLY A 149 -18.54 -11.81 -6.42
C GLY A 149 -19.28 -12.51 -5.29
N ALA A 150 -20.60 -12.65 -5.34
CA ALA A 150 -21.30 -13.62 -4.47
C ALA A 150 -21.54 -14.99 -5.15
N GLU A 151 -21.28 -15.13 -6.45
CA GLU A 151 -21.66 -16.33 -7.25
C GLU A 151 -20.49 -17.24 -7.65
N LEU A 152 -19.38 -17.24 -6.92
CA LEU A 152 -18.29 -18.19 -7.14
C LEU A 152 -18.33 -19.36 -6.15
N VAL A 153 -19.53 -19.83 -5.81
CA VAL A 153 -19.67 -21.12 -5.17
C VAL A 153 -20.01 -22.13 -6.25
N MET A 154 -19.03 -22.96 -6.52
CA MET A 154 -19.12 -24.30 -7.12
C MET A 154 -19.48 -24.40 -8.62
N GLN A 155 -18.49 -24.61 -9.41
CA GLN A 155 -18.49 -25.78 -10.32
C GLN A 155 -17.06 -26.34 -10.36
#